data_9a915569434184ccfa195b555a5be6c9
#
_entry.id   9a915569434184ccfa195b555a5be6c9
#
_cell.length_a   1.000
_cell.length_b   1.000
_cell.length_c   1.000
_cell.angle_alpha   90.00
_cell.angle_beta   90.00
_cell.angle_gamma   90.00
#
_symmetry.space_group_name_H-M   'P 1'
#
loop_
_entity.id
_entity.type
_entity.pdbx_description
1 polymer ?
#
loop_
_entity_poly.entity_id
_entity_poly.type
_entity_poly.pdbx_seq_one_letter_code
_entity_poly.pdbx_strand_id
1 'polypeptide(L)'
;MTIKEGTLTNKSATLVLTNNSDKNFQYGNPYEIEIKKDGEWHKINVELDFDMPAFPLSSKESKEIELNWENGYGKLAKGTYRIIKGINYEYEEGKYETFNVAIEFTI
;
A
#
# COMPACT_ATOMS: atom_id res chain seq x y z
N MET A 1 3.00 -7.56 -3.46
CA MET A 1 2.35 -6.32 -3.98
C MET A 1 3.22 -5.74 -5.09
N THR A 2 2.61 -5.36 -6.16
CA THR A 2 3.30 -4.75 -7.31
C THR A 2 2.55 -3.50 -7.77
N ILE A 3 3.19 -2.71 -8.63
CA ILE A 3 2.54 -1.58 -9.31
C ILE A 3 2.16 -2.07 -10.71
N LYS A 4 0.90 -1.89 -11.08
CA LYS A 4 0.42 -2.25 -12.41
C LYS A 4 1.16 -1.43 -13.47
N GLU A 5 1.68 -2.12 -14.49
CA GLU A 5 2.43 -1.49 -15.57
C GLU A 5 1.64 -0.38 -16.25
N GLY A 6 2.30 0.74 -16.51
CA GLY A 6 1.70 1.89 -17.18
C GLY A 6 0.82 2.78 -16.32
N THR A 7 0.70 2.51 -15.00
CA THR A 7 -0.19 3.29 -14.12
C THR A 7 0.54 4.31 -13.25
N LEU A 8 1.85 4.15 -13.05
CA LEU A 8 2.62 5.02 -12.16
C LEU A 8 2.77 6.43 -12.75
N THR A 9 2.35 7.43 -11.99
CA THR A 9 2.60 8.85 -12.27
C THR A 9 3.17 9.49 -11.00
N ASN A 10 3.47 10.77 -11.03
CA ASN A 10 3.92 11.48 -9.83
C ASN A 10 2.82 11.74 -8.80
N LYS A 11 1.58 11.40 -9.09
CA LYS A 11 0.41 11.64 -8.21
C LYS A 11 -0.47 10.42 -7.99
N SER A 12 -0.23 9.33 -8.70
CA SER A 12 -1.12 8.16 -8.66
C SER A 12 -0.43 6.88 -9.14
N ALA A 13 -0.98 5.75 -8.74
CA ALA A 13 -0.61 4.44 -9.25
C ALA A 13 -1.75 3.46 -8.97
N THR A 14 -1.77 2.35 -9.71
CA THR A 14 -2.63 1.21 -9.40
C THR A 14 -1.76 0.10 -8.81
N LEU A 15 -2.06 -0.32 -7.59
CA LEU A 15 -1.39 -1.44 -6.94
C LEU A 15 -2.08 -2.74 -7.31
N VAL A 16 -1.31 -3.80 -7.43
CA VAL A 16 -1.82 -5.17 -7.52
C VAL A 16 -1.40 -5.90 -6.25
N LEU A 17 -2.37 -6.27 -5.45
CA LEU A 17 -2.18 -7.00 -4.20
C LEU A 17 -2.62 -8.44 -4.41
N THR A 18 -1.68 -9.39 -4.26
CA THR A 18 -1.92 -10.81 -4.55
C THR A 18 -1.70 -11.64 -3.29
N ASN A 19 -2.66 -12.50 -2.99
CA ASN A 19 -2.55 -13.47 -1.91
C ASN A 19 -2.24 -14.84 -2.49
N ASN A 20 -0.97 -15.25 -2.41
CA ASN A 20 -0.51 -16.54 -2.92
C ASN A 20 -0.65 -17.69 -1.91
N SER A 21 -1.18 -17.39 -0.71
CA SER A 21 -1.32 -18.38 0.36
C SER A 21 -2.65 -19.15 0.26
N ASP A 22 -2.79 -20.13 1.13
CA ASP A 22 -4.04 -20.86 1.34
C ASP A 22 -4.94 -20.22 2.43
N LYS A 23 -4.55 -19.05 2.94
CA LYS A 23 -5.24 -18.31 4.00
C LYS A 23 -5.98 -17.11 3.44
N ASN A 24 -6.97 -16.64 4.19
CA ASN A 24 -7.73 -15.45 3.84
C ASN A 24 -7.22 -14.27 4.65
N PHE A 25 -6.98 -13.15 3.96
CA PHE A 25 -6.54 -11.90 4.56
C PHE A 25 -7.57 -10.81 4.37
N GLN A 26 -7.33 -9.68 5.01
CA GLN A 26 -8.09 -8.45 4.83
C GLN A 26 -7.13 -7.28 4.70
N TYR A 27 -7.57 -6.24 4.03
CA TYR A 27 -6.84 -4.96 3.97
C TYR A 27 -7.82 -3.81 4.05
N GLY A 28 -7.31 -2.63 4.34
CA GLY A 28 -8.10 -1.39 4.38
C GLY A 28 -7.63 -0.39 3.35
N ASN A 29 -8.14 0.84 3.44
CA ASN A 29 -7.71 1.96 2.59
C ASN A 29 -6.35 2.56 3.01
N PRO A 30 -5.93 2.54 4.30
CA PRO A 30 -4.70 3.20 4.70
C PRO A 30 -3.46 2.71 3.95
N TYR A 31 -2.58 3.65 3.65
CA TYR A 31 -1.24 3.41 3.09
C TYR A 31 -0.31 4.54 3.51
N GLU A 32 0.99 4.30 3.40
CA GLU A 32 2.00 5.33 3.61
C GLU A 32 2.96 5.35 2.42
N ILE A 33 3.50 6.55 2.14
CA ILE A 33 4.59 6.72 1.19
C ILE A 33 5.79 7.22 1.98
N GLU A 34 6.93 6.56 1.80
CA GLU A 34 8.22 6.99 2.35
C GLU A 34 9.16 7.34 1.22
N ILE A 35 10.11 8.24 1.52
CA ILE A 35 11.16 8.65 0.58
C ILE A 35 12.50 8.10 1.03
N LYS A 36 13.33 7.67 0.08
CA LYS A 36 14.69 7.23 0.33
C LYS A 36 15.65 8.41 0.17
N LYS A 37 16.40 8.71 1.22
CA LYS A 37 17.45 9.75 1.23
C LYS A 37 18.69 9.20 1.91
N ASP A 38 19.83 9.36 1.27
CA ASP A 38 21.13 8.92 1.81
C ASP A 38 21.13 7.44 2.23
N GLY A 39 20.43 6.60 1.45
CA GLY A 39 20.32 5.18 1.71
C GLY A 39 19.32 4.79 2.79
N GLU A 40 18.61 5.75 3.37
CA GLU A 40 17.65 5.52 4.46
C GLU A 40 16.23 5.91 4.05
N TRP A 41 15.25 5.18 4.59
CA TRP A 41 13.84 5.47 4.39
C TRP A 41 13.34 6.48 5.43
N HIS A 42 12.65 7.53 4.96
CA HIS A 42 12.09 8.58 5.80
C HIS A 42 10.59 8.70 5.56
N LYS A 43 9.87 8.82 6.66
CA LYS A 43 8.44 9.12 6.61
C LYS A 43 8.22 10.54 6.11
N ILE A 44 7.26 10.70 5.20
CA ILE A 44 6.82 12.02 4.75
C ILE A 44 5.71 12.48 5.70
N ASN A 45 5.91 13.65 6.33
CA ASN A 45 4.94 14.20 7.28
C ASN A 45 3.73 14.78 6.56
N VAL A 46 2.67 14.00 6.47
CA VAL A 46 1.37 14.42 5.97
C VAL A 46 0.29 13.83 6.86
N GLU A 47 -0.84 14.51 6.96
CA GLU A 47 -2.02 13.98 7.63
C GLU A 47 -2.97 13.46 6.56
N LEU A 48 -3.33 12.18 6.66
CA LEU A 48 -4.27 11.53 5.77
C LEU A 48 -5.42 10.97 6.56
N ASP A 49 -6.63 11.28 6.11
CA ASP A 49 -7.84 10.68 6.64
C ASP A 49 -8.31 9.58 5.69
N PHE A 50 -8.57 8.41 6.22
CA PHE A 50 -9.08 7.28 5.45
C PHE A 50 -10.39 6.78 6.04
N ASP A 51 -11.33 6.46 5.17
CA ASP A 51 -12.41 5.58 5.55
C ASP A 51 -11.85 4.21 5.87
N MET A 52 -12.44 3.52 6.87
CA MET A 52 -11.90 2.30 7.42
C MET A 52 -12.73 1.03 7.12
N PRO A 53 -13.25 0.83 5.90
CA PRO A 53 -13.82 -0.46 5.55
C PRO A 53 -12.73 -1.52 5.48
N ALA A 54 -13.09 -2.76 5.76
CA ALA A 54 -12.23 -3.91 5.55
C ALA A 54 -12.62 -4.61 4.26
N PHE A 55 -11.63 -4.88 3.41
CA PHE A 55 -11.83 -5.59 2.15
C PHE A 55 -11.23 -6.99 2.25
N PRO A 56 -11.93 -8.02 1.77
CA PRO A 56 -11.36 -9.35 1.76
C PRO A 56 -10.29 -9.49 0.68
N LEU A 57 -9.25 -10.23 1.00
CA LEU A 57 -8.25 -10.71 0.05
C LEU A 57 -8.14 -12.21 0.25
N SER A 58 -9.01 -12.94 -0.40
CA SER A 58 -9.15 -14.37 -0.24
C SER A 58 -7.95 -15.14 -0.79
N SER A 59 -7.80 -16.38 -0.34
CA SER A 59 -6.76 -17.28 -0.85
C SER A 59 -6.73 -17.28 -2.38
N LYS A 60 -5.53 -17.13 -2.95
CA LYS A 60 -5.28 -17.12 -4.40
C LYS A 60 -5.93 -15.96 -5.18
N GLU A 61 -6.42 -14.94 -4.48
CA GLU A 61 -7.06 -13.77 -5.09
C GLU A 61 -6.06 -12.64 -5.31
N SER A 62 -6.27 -11.87 -6.37
CA SER A 62 -5.59 -10.60 -6.63
C SER A 62 -6.60 -9.47 -6.68
N LYS A 63 -6.23 -8.33 -6.12
CA LYS A 63 -7.03 -7.10 -6.16
C LYS A 63 -6.22 -5.97 -6.76
N GLU A 64 -6.86 -5.14 -7.57
CA GLU A 64 -6.30 -3.87 -8.02
C GLU A 64 -6.79 -2.76 -7.11
N ILE A 65 -5.87 -1.90 -6.66
CA ILE A 65 -6.17 -0.79 -5.76
C ILE A 65 -5.65 0.49 -6.41
N GLU A 66 -6.56 1.38 -6.77
CA GLU A 66 -6.19 2.68 -7.32
C GLU A 66 -5.83 3.65 -6.19
N LEU A 67 -4.63 4.21 -6.24
CA LEU A 67 -4.18 5.24 -5.32
C LEU A 67 -4.03 6.56 -6.05
N ASN A 68 -4.61 7.61 -5.50
CA ASN A 68 -4.34 8.98 -5.90
C ASN A 68 -3.93 9.74 -4.63
N TRP A 69 -2.65 10.12 -4.56
CA TRP A 69 -2.09 10.75 -3.37
C TRP A 69 -1.89 12.27 -3.50
N GLU A 70 -2.36 12.87 -4.59
CA GLU A 70 -2.14 14.30 -4.83
C GLU A 70 -2.69 15.18 -3.70
N ASN A 71 -3.87 14.87 -3.17
CA ASN A 71 -4.49 15.66 -2.11
C ASN A 71 -3.80 15.53 -0.74
N GLY A 72 -3.06 14.45 -0.50
CA GLY A 72 -2.31 14.24 0.73
C GLY A 72 -0.84 14.58 0.55
N TYR A 73 -0.15 13.81 -0.26
CA TYR A 73 1.30 13.95 -0.47
C TYR A 73 1.67 15.00 -1.52
N GLY A 74 0.72 15.46 -2.34
CA GLY A 74 1.02 16.28 -3.50
C GLY A 74 1.68 15.47 -4.61
N LYS A 75 2.13 16.17 -5.64
CA LYS A 75 2.93 15.57 -6.71
C LYS A 75 4.33 15.27 -6.19
N LEU A 76 4.77 14.02 -6.33
CA LEU A 76 6.09 13.62 -5.86
C LEU A 76 7.18 14.18 -6.79
N ALA A 77 8.22 14.76 -6.21
CA ALA A 77 9.41 15.19 -6.94
C ALA A 77 10.22 13.96 -7.37
N LYS A 78 11.19 14.15 -8.26
CA LYS A 78 12.10 13.08 -8.66
C LYS A 78 12.77 12.46 -7.43
N GLY A 79 12.78 11.15 -7.34
CA GLY A 79 13.36 10.43 -6.22
C GLY A 79 12.93 8.99 -6.18
N THR A 80 13.40 8.31 -5.15
CA THR A 80 13.05 6.92 -4.86
C THR A 80 12.13 6.88 -3.66
N TYR A 81 11.04 6.15 -3.80
CA TYR A 81 9.96 6.07 -2.82
C TYR A 81 9.55 4.62 -2.59
N ARG A 82 8.77 4.39 -1.54
CA ARG A 82 8.04 3.13 -1.39
C ARG A 82 6.65 3.38 -0.85
N ILE A 83 5.71 2.56 -1.30
CA ILE A 83 4.35 2.50 -0.76
C ILE A 83 4.29 1.34 0.21
N ILE A 84 3.77 1.60 1.41
CA ILE A 84 3.62 0.59 2.46
C ILE A 84 2.14 0.40 2.72
N LYS A 85 1.70 -0.85 2.77
CA LYS A 85 0.31 -1.19 3.02
C LYS A 85 0.21 -2.29 4.08
N GLY A 86 -0.69 -2.09 5.05
CA GLY A 86 -0.96 -3.07 6.10
C GLY A 86 -1.93 -4.15 5.61
N ILE A 87 -1.63 -5.39 5.99
CA ILE A 87 -2.45 -6.57 5.70
C ILE A 87 -2.80 -7.23 7.02
N ASN A 88 -4.06 -7.58 7.21
CA ASN A 88 -4.56 -8.21 8.41
C ASN A 88 -4.87 -9.68 8.18
N TYR A 89 -4.47 -10.51 9.11
CA TYR A 89 -4.78 -11.92 9.14
C TYR A 89 -5.49 -12.27 10.44
N GLU A 90 -6.72 -12.77 10.36
CA GLU A 90 -7.44 -13.29 11.52
C GLU A 90 -7.08 -14.77 11.69
N TYR A 91 -6.24 -15.07 12.68
CA TYR A 91 -5.79 -16.44 12.94
C TYR A 91 -6.68 -17.19 13.94
N GLU A 92 -7.44 -16.47 14.76
CA GLU A 92 -8.50 -16.95 15.63
C GLU A 92 -9.62 -15.92 15.66
N GLU A 93 -10.83 -16.31 15.99
CA GLU A 93 -11.95 -15.39 16.10
C GLU A 93 -11.62 -14.21 17.01
N GLY A 94 -11.66 -13.01 16.45
CA GLY A 94 -11.35 -11.77 17.14
C GLY A 94 -9.86 -11.50 17.37
N LYS A 95 -8.95 -12.37 16.91
CA LYS A 95 -7.50 -12.17 17.03
C LYS A 95 -6.84 -12.02 15.69
N TYR A 96 -6.11 -10.92 15.53
CA TYR A 96 -5.50 -10.51 14.26
C TYR A 96 -4.00 -10.34 14.38
N GLU A 97 -3.29 -10.69 13.32
CA GLU A 97 -1.93 -10.24 13.08
C GLU A 97 -1.96 -9.22 11.95
N THR A 98 -1.16 -8.17 12.09
CA THR A 98 -0.98 -7.17 11.04
C THR A 98 0.47 -7.19 10.59
N PHE A 99 0.68 -7.25 9.28
CA PHE A 99 2.01 -7.14 8.70
C PHE A 99 1.97 -6.18 7.51
N ASN A 100 3.12 -5.62 7.18
CA ASN A 100 3.22 -4.65 6.11
C ASN A 100 3.84 -5.27 4.87
N VAL A 101 3.31 -4.89 3.72
CA VAL A 101 3.94 -5.14 2.43
C VAL A 101 4.33 -3.79 1.82
N ALA A 102 5.38 -3.78 1.04
CA ALA A 102 5.88 -2.56 0.45
C ALA A 102 6.32 -2.78 -1.00
N ILE A 103 6.25 -1.72 -1.80
CA ILE A 103 6.76 -1.69 -3.16
C ILE A 103 7.55 -0.41 -3.38
N GLU A 104 8.78 -0.56 -3.85
CA GLU A 104 9.68 0.53 -4.18
C GLU A 104 9.42 1.02 -5.60
N PHE A 105 9.50 2.33 -5.80
CA PHE A 105 9.33 2.92 -7.13
C PHE A 105 10.15 4.20 -7.25
N THR A 106 10.39 4.61 -8.49
CA THR A 106 11.15 5.83 -8.80
C THR A 106 10.32 6.77 -9.68
N ILE A 107 10.33 8.03 -9.30
CA ILE A 107 9.75 9.11 -10.09
C ILE A 107 10.85 9.82 -10.88
#